data_6dd7f2c3d5737f9e3d466d88ccbeec08
#
_entry.id   6dd7f2c3d5737f9e3d466d88ccbeec08
#
_cell.length_a   1.000
_cell.length_b   1.000
_cell.length_c   1.000
_cell.angle_alpha   90.00
_cell.angle_beta   90.00
_cell.angle_gamma   90.00
#
_symmetry.space_group_name_H-M   'P 1'
#
loop_
_entity.id
_entity.type
_entity.pdbx_description
1 polymer ?
#
loop_
_entity_poly.entity_id
_entity_poly.type
_entity_poly.pdbx_seq_one_letter_code
_entity_poly.pdbx_strand_id
1 'polypeptide(L)'
;MSTSNFEIISPEELVRPSGGVRIDMSQLSASERYIISHESGGETTAKNPHSTAFGLGQLLIANRRHYLGANANTTDPGLKLQAFRGYVKDRYGNADRAASFWRRHHWY
;
A
#
# COMPACT_ATOMS: atom_id res chain seq x y z
N MET A 1 7.76 8.77 7.55
CA MET A 1 7.40 7.38 7.86
C MET A 1 8.52 6.72 8.58
N SER A 2 8.37 6.71 9.85
CA SER A 2 9.38 6.08 10.68
C SER A 2 9.52 4.58 10.42
N THR A 3 8.50 4.02 9.84
CA THR A 3 8.39 2.58 9.64
C THR A 3 9.00 2.11 8.35
N SER A 4 9.71 2.99 7.69
CA SER A 4 10.24 2.75 6.37
C SER A 4 11.11 1.50 6.26
N ASN A 5 11.76 1.09 7.33
CA ASN A 5 12.68 -0.03 7.25
C ASN A 5 12.05 -1.32 6.77
N PHE A 6 10.79 -1.52 7.09
CA PHE A 6 10.14 -2.76 6.71
C PHE A 6 9.54 -2.69 5.32
N GLU A 7 9.50 -1.54 4.74
CA GLU A 7 9.00 -1.41 3.38
C GLU A 7 9.96 -1.95 2.35
N ILE A 8 11.18 -2.23 2.72
CA ILE A 8 12.10 -2.89 1.81
C ILE A 8 11.86 -4.39 1.68
N ILE A 9 10.93 -4.93 2.46
CA ILE A 9 10.51 -6.32 2.26
C ILE A 9 9.87 -6.42 0.89
N SER A 10 10.36 -7.32 0.06
CA SER A 10 9.80 -7.52 -1.27
C SER A 10 8.40 -8.13 -1.17
N PRO A 11 7.56 -7.96 -2.20
CA PRO A 11 6.23 -8.56 -2.19
C PRO A 11 6.22 -10.06 -1.94
N GLU A 12 7.25 -10.77 -2.36
CA GLU A 12 7.35 -12.21 -2.15
C GLU A 12 7.54 -12.59 -0.68
N GLU A 13 8.02 -11.66 0.13
CA GLU A 13 8.24 -11.91 1.55
C GLU A 13 7.01 -11.64 2.41
N LEU A 14 5.96 -11.06 1.82
CA LEU A 14 4.73 -10.76 2.55
C LEU A 14 3.90 -12.03 2.75
N VAL A 15 3.16 -12.06 3.86
CA VAL A 15 2.19 -13.11 4.09
C VAL A 15 1.02 -12.90 3.15
N ARG A 16 0.75 -13.88 2.31
CA ARG A 16 -0.33 -13.82 1.33
C ARG A 16 -1.29 -14.98 1.57
N PRO A 17 -2.51 -14.69 2.04
CA PRO A 17 -3.50 -15.75 2.24
C PRO A 17 -3.83 -16.45 0.93
N SER A 18 -4.09 -17.74 1.01
CA SER A 18 -4.62 -18.49 -0.14
C SER A 18 -5.94 -17.86 -0.55
N GLY A 19 -6.09 -17.58 -1.85
CA GLY A 19 -7.29 -16.93 -2.36
C GLY A 19 -7.40 -15.46 -2.02
N GLY A 20 -6.26 -14.78 -1.78
CA GLY A 20 -6.24 -13.36 -1.50
C GLY A 20 -6.89 -12.52 -2.61
N VAL A 21 -7.39 -11.33 -2.24
CA VAL A 21 -8.11 -10.45 -3.15
C VAL A 21 -7.12 -9.52 -3.84
N ARG A 22 -7.21 -9.44 -5.17
CA ARG A 22 -6.37 -8.56 -5.97
C ARG A 22 -7.21 -7.48 -6.64
N ILE A 23 -6.61 -6.32 -6.86
CA ILE A 23 -7.27 -5.27 -7.64
C ILE A 23 -6.95 -5.42 -9.12
N ASP A 24 -7.76 -4.77 -9.94
CA ASP A 24 -7.49 -4.66 -11.37
C ASP A 24 -6.45 -3.55 -11.59
N MET A 25 -5.22 -3.95 -11.84
CA MET A 25 -4.11 -3.02 -12.00
C MET A 25 -4.24 -2.14 -13.24
N SER A 26 -5.08 -2.51 -14.20
CA SER A 26 -5.29 -1.72 -15.41
C SER A 26 -5.96 -0.38 -15.12
N GLN A 27 -6.62 -0.24 -13.99
CA GLN A 27 -7.31 0.99 -13.58
C GLN A 27 -6.37 2.01 -12.91
N LEU A 28 -5.11 1.67 -12.77
CA LEU A 28 -4.14 2.50 -12.06
C LEU A 28 -3.23 3.23 -13.02
N SER A 29 -2.71 4.40 -12.60
CA SER A 29 -1.65 5.06 -13.33
C SER A 29 -0.37 4.22 -13.26
N ALA A 30 0.59 4.51 -14.13
CA ALA A 30 1.87 3.80 -14.12
C ALA A 30 2.57 3.94 -12.77
N SER A 31 2.56 5.12 -12.18
CA SER A 31 3.19 5.36 -10.88
C SER A 31 2.47 4.64 -9.75
N GLU A 32 1.14 4.60 -9.77
CA GLU A 32 0.37 3.83 -8.81
C GLU A 32 0.69 2.34 -8.92
N ARG A 33 0.74 1.82 -10.15
CA ARG A 33 1.10 0.42 -10.38
C ARG A 33 2.49 0.11 -9.84
N TYR A 34 3.43 1.02 -10.06
CA TYR A 34 4.80 0.82 -9.58
C TYR A 34 4.82 0.63 -8.06
N ILE A 35 4.20 1.55 -7.33
CA ILE A 35 4.20 1.51 -5.86
C ILE A 35 3.45 0.26 -5.37
N ILE A 36 2.25 0.05 -5.86
CA ILE A 36 1.41 -1.06 -5.40
C ILE A 36 2.05 -2.41 -5.72
N SER A 37 2.68 -2.53 -6.89
CA SER A 37 3.37 -3.77 -7.26
C SER A 37 4.50 -4.09 -6.29
N HIS A 38 5.25 -3.07 -5.86
CA HIS A 38 6.37 -3.28 -4.94
C HIS A 38 5.89 -3.46 -3.50
N GLU A 39 4.76 -2.84 -3.11
CA GLU A 39 4.28 -2.93 -1.75
C GLU A 39 3.49 -4.21 -1.47
N SER A 40 2.63 -4.60 -2.38
CA SER A 40 1.68 -5.69 -2.11
C SER A 40 1.49 -6.67 -3.27
N GLY A 41 2.01 -6.36 -4.45
CA GLY A 41 1.69 -7.12 -5.64
C GLY A 41 0.24 -6.99 -6.07
N GLY A 42 -0.49 -6.01 -5.56
CA GLY A 42 -1.90 -5.80 -5.88
C GLY A 42 -2.88 -6.56 -4.98
N GLU A 43 -2.40 -7.23 -3.95
CA GLU A 43 -3.27 -7.95 -3.03
C GLU A 43 -3.76 -7.08 -1.88
N THR A 44 -5.08 -7.04 -1.69
CA THR A 44 -5.68 -6.23 -0.63
C THR A 44 -5.49 -6.84 0.76
N THR A 45 -5.09 -8.11 0.83
CA THR A 45 -4.88 -8.84 2.08
C THR A 45 -3.41 -9.08 2.40
N ALA A 46 -2.50 -8.50 1.63
CA ALA A 46 -1.06 -8.64 1.89
C ALA A 46 -0.73 -8.07 3.27
N LYS A 47 0.04 -8.80 4.04
CA LYS A 47 0.35 -8.42 5.42
C LYS A 47 1.85 -8.53 5.68
N ASN A 48 2.42 -7.47 6.25
CA ASN A 48 3.81 -7.49 6.69
C ASN A 48 3.87 -8.20 8.06
N PRO A 49 4.66 -9.27 8.19
CA PRO A 49 4.71 -10.02 9.45
C PRO A 49 5.42 -9.28 10.59
N HIS A 50 6.11 -8.20 10.29
CA HIS A 50 6.93 -7.47 11.27
C HIS A 50 6.36 -6.11 11.67
N SER A 51 5.18 -5.73 11.16
CA SER A 51 4.60 -4.43 11.47
C SER A 51 3.08 -4.47 11.27
N THR A 52 2.44 -3.31 11.41
CA THR A 52 1.00 -3.17 11.16
C THR A 52 0.69 -2.87 9.70
N ALA A 53 1.69 -2.83 8.81
CA ALA A 53 1.47 -2.58 7.39
C ALA A 53 0.59 -3.67 6.79
N PHE A 54 -0.44 -3.24 6.07
CA PHE A 54 -1.46 -4.16 5.57
C PHE A 54 -2.11 -3.61 4.33
N GLY A 55 -2.41 -4.51 3.39
CA GLY A 55 -3.19 -4.18 2.21
C GLY A 55 -2.37 -3.65 1.05
N LEU A 56 -3.05 -3.03 0.08
CA LEU A 56 -2.49 -2.63 -1.21
C LEU A 56 -1.22 -1.80 -1.10
N GLY A 57 -1.28 -0.72 -0.33
CA GLY A 57 -0.17 0.19 -0.18
C GLY A 57 0.68 -0.08 1.03
N GLN A 58 0.40 -1.16 1.74
CA GLN A 58 1.09 -1.52 2.99
C GLN A 58 1.09 -0.37 3.99
N LEU A 59 -0.05 0.31 4.13
CA LEU A 59 -0.18 1.40 5.08
C LEU A 59 -0.23 0.89 6.51
N LEU A 60 0.41 1.62 7.41
CA LEU A 60 0.35 1.33 8.83
C LEU A 60 -1.05 1.59 9.38
N ILE A 61 -1.36 0.97 10.51
CA ILE A 61 -2.70 1.06 11.10
C ILE A 61 -3.13 2.51 11.35
N ALA A 62 -2.23 3.38 11.78
CA ALA A 62 -2.57 4.79 12.02
C ALA A 62 -3.04 5.49 10.75
N ASN A 63 -2.37 5.23 9.63
CA ASN A 63 -2.76 5.80 8.35
C ASN A 63 -4.08 5.20 7.86
N ARG A 64 -4.26 3.90 8.01
CA ARG A 64 -5.51 3.26 7.63
C ARG A 64 -6.69 3.82 8.42
N ARG A 65 -6.51 4.06 9.71
CA ARG A 65 -7.56 4.66 10.54
C ARG A 65 -7.87 6.08 10.14
N HIS A 66 -6.84 6.83 9.75
CA HIS A 66 -7.02 8.20 9.31
C HIS A 66 -7.92 8.27 8.06
N TYR A 67 -7.69 7.39 7.09
CA TYR A 67 -8.43 7.45 5.82
C TYR A 67 -9.71 6.63 5.81
N LEU A 68 -9.81 5.60 6.62
CA LEU A 68 -10.92 4.65 6.56
C LEU A 68 -11.71 4.52 7.87
N GLY A 69 -11.25 5.13 8.94
CA GLY A 69 -11.94 5.09 10.22
C GLY A 69 -12.20 3.66 10.69
N ALA A 70 -13.44 3.32 10.90
CA ALA A 70 -13.84 1.99 11.37
C ALA A 70 -13.50 0.88 10.37
N ASN A 71 -13.26 1.24 9.10
CA ASN A 71 -12.94 0.30 8.04
C ASN A 71 -11.43 0.09 7.85
N ALA A 72 -10.63 0.45 8.84
CA ALA A 72 -9.17 0.40 8.74
C ALA A 72 -8.61 -0.96 8.37
N ASN A 73 -9.31 -2.03 8.73
CA ASN A 73 -8.87 -3.40 8.43
C ASN A 73 -9.66 -4.05 7.28
N THR A 74 -10.37 -3.27 6.50
CA THR A 74 -11.11 -3.78 5.36
C THR A 74 -10.18 -4.41 4.33
N THR A 75 -10.70 -5.38 3.58
CA THR A 75 -10.03 -5.94 2.41
C THR A 75 -10.72 -5.51 1.12
N ASP A 76 -11.72 -4.63 1.22
CA ASP A 76 -12.42 -4.13 0.04
C ASP A 76 -11.48 -3.37 -0.89
N PRO A 77 -11.33 -3.79 -2.16
CA PRO A 77 -10.38 -3.15 -3.07
C PRO A 77 -10.61 -1.65 -3.26
N GLY A 78 -11.87 -1.23 -3.36
CA GLY A 78 -12.19 0.18 -3.55
C GLY A 78 -11.78 1.04 -2.38
N LEU A 79 -12.06 0.60 -1.16
CA LEU A 79 -11.68 1.32 0.05
C LEU A 79 -10.17 1.32 0.25
N LYS A 80 -9.51 0.21 -0.05
CA LYS A 80 -8.05 0.14 0.02
C LYS A 80 -7.39 1.11 -0.95
N LEU A 81 -7.92 1.20 -2.16
CA LEU A 81 -7.41 2.15 -3.15
C LEU A 81 -7.65 3.59 -2.72
N GLN A 82 -8.81 3.87 -2.13
CA GLN A 82 -9.13 5.19 -1.59
C GLN A 82 -8.10 5.61 -0.53
N ALA A 83 -7.79 4.73 0.41
CA ALA A 83 -6.80 5.02 1.46
C ALA A 83 -5.42 5.26 0.87
N PHE A 84 -5.00 4.41 -0.07
CA PHE A 84 -3.71 4.57 -0.75
C PHE A 84 -3.62 5.92 -1.45
N ARG A 85 -4.64 6.29 -2.21
CA ARG A 85 -4.66 7.56 -2.94
C ARG A 85 -4.70 8.76 -2.01
N GLY A 86 -5.42 8.66 -0.90
CA GLY A 86 -5.43 9.72 0.11
C GLY A 86 -4.06 9.92 0.73
N TYR A 87 -3.41 8.85 1.11
CA TYR A 87 -2.07 8.87 1.68
C TYR A 87 -1.06 9.50 0.71
N VAL A 88 -1.08 9.06 -0.55
CA VAL A 88 -0.18 9.57 -1.58
C VAL A 88 -0.40 11.06 -1.80
N LYS A 89 -1.65 11.49 -1.90
CA LYS A 89 -1.98 12.89 -2.12
C LYS A 89 -1.51 13.77 -0.97
N ASP A 90 -1.80 13.35 0.26
CA ASP A 90 -1.48 14.17 1.42
C ASP A 90 0.01 14.26 1.68
N ARG A 91 0.74 13.18 1.42
CA ARG A 91 2.15 13.10 1.74
C ARG A 91 3.06 13.57 0.59
N TYR A 92 2.68 13.30 -0.65
CA TYR A 92 3.55 13.56 -1.80
C TYR A 92 2.94 14.49 -2.84
N GLY A 93 1.65 14.71 -2.78
CA GLY A 93 0.94 15.55 -3.75
C GLY A 93 0.39 14.76 -4.92
N ASN A 94 1.15 13.79 -5.46
CA ASN A 94 0.68 12.92 -6.53
C ASN A 94 1.49 11.62 -6.55
N ALA A 95 1.00 10.68 -7.35
CA ALA A 95 1.61 9.34 -7.42
C ALA A 95 3.01 9.36 -8.06
N ASP A 96 3.26 10.26 -9.00
CA ASP A 96 4.57 10.36 -9.63
C ASP A 96 5.65 10.73 -8.63
N ARG A 97 5.34 11.67 -7.76
CA ARG A 97 6.26 12.07 -6.68
C ARG A 97 6.48 10.95 -5.67
N ALA A 98 5.40 10.25 -5.32
CA ALA A 98 5.49 9.11 -4.43
C ALA A 98 6.36 8.00 -5.02
N ALA A 99 6.19 7.70 -6.30
CA ALA A 99 6.99 6.69 -6.98
C ALA A 99 8.46 7.08 -7.04
N SER A 100 8.76 8.35 -7.32
CA SER A 100 10.15 8.85 -7.30
C SER A 100 10.77 8.68 -5.92
N PHE A 101 10.03 9.01 -4.89
CA PHE A 101 10.49 8.83 -3.51
C PHE A 101 10.75 7.35 -3.22
N TRP A 102 9.85 6.47 -3.63
CA TRP A 102 9.99 5.05 -3.43
C TRP A 102 11.26 4.51 -4.12
N ARG A 103 11.50 4.94 -5.35
CA ARG A 103 12.70 4.50 -6.10
C ARG A 103 14.00 4.85 -5.37
N ARG A 104 14.03 6.00 -4.69
CA ARG A 104 15.23 6.43 -3.97
C ARG A 104 15.36 5.79 -2.61
N HIS A 105 14.26 5.52 -1.94
CA HIS A 105 14.27 5.13 -0.53
C HIS A 105 13.73 3.73 -0.28
N HIS A 106 13.03 3.12 -1.23
CA HIS A 106 12.38 1.81 -1.12
C HIS A 106 11.29 1.76 -0.05
N TRP A 107 10.67 2.91 0.19
CA TRP A 107 9.48 3.09 1.04
C TRP A 107 8.80 4.40 0.67
N TYR A 108 7.65 4.62 1.25
CA TYR A 108 6.97 5.90 1.02
C TYR A 108 6.11 6.32 2.19
#